data_03576f324c5e7e20817c78cf479bdc19
#
_entry.id   03576f324c5e7e20817c78cf479bdc19
#
_cell.length_a   1.000
_cell.length_b   1.000
_cell.length_c   1.000
_cell.angle_alpha   90.00
_cell.angle_beta   90.00
_cell.angle_gamma   90.00
#
_symmetry.space_group_name_H-M   'P 1'
#
loop_
_entity.id
_entity.type
_entity.pdbx_description
1 polymer ?
#
loop_
_entity_poly.entity_id
_entity_poly.type
_entity_poly.pdbx_seq_one_letter_code
_entity_poly.pdbx_strand_id
1 'polypeptide(L)'
;MGQIRLFVESPLAAGVTLRLDGPQVHYLGTVMRRAVGDAVLLFNGRDGEWRARLAALSRGAATLAIEELARPQTPGPDLWLLAPVLKRETLEWMVEKATELGASRILPVITARSAVTRTNTARLTAIAREAAEQCRRLDVPALCEPQPLATLLAAWAPERLILLADESGESPPIATVIATATHSLWAALVGPEGGFGSTELDGLRKLPFCRAAALGPRILRAETAALATLALLQALAGDWRDHHVA
;
A
#
# COMPACT_ATOMS: atom_id res chain seq x y z
N MET A 1 -10.10 -12.85 -21.38
CA MET A 1 -10.24 -11.49 -20.85
C MET A 1 -10.21 -11.58 -19.34
N GLY A 2 -9.37 -10.80 -18.65
CA GLY A 2 -9.31 -10.82 -17.18
C GLY A 2 -10.65 -10.41 -16.55
N GLN A 3 -10.95 -10.99 -15.41
CA GLN A 3 -12.15 -10.67 -14.65
C GLN A 3 -12.00 -9.25 -14.05
N ILE A 4 -12.99 -8.37 -14.27
CA ILE A 4 -12.96 -7.00 -13.72
C ILE A 4 -13.18 -7.08 -12.22
N ARG A 5 -12.38 -6.31 -11.47
CA ARG A 5 -12.48 -6.13 -10.03
C ARG A 5 -12.67 -4.65 -9.71
N LEU A 6 -13.55 -4.34 -8.79
CA LEU A 6 -13.82 -2.97 -8.34
C LEU A 6 -13.86 -2.92 -6.82
N PHE A 7 -13.18 -1.93 -6.27
CA PHE A 7 -13.34 -1.56 -4.87
C PHE A 7 -14.61 -0.72 -4.69
N VAL A 8 -15.41 -1.04 -3.69
CA VAL A 8 -16.60 -0.29 -3.32
C VAL A 8 -16.62 -0.06 -1.80
N GLU A 9 -17.23 1.03 -1.37
CA GLU A 9 -17.32 1.34 0.07
C GLU A 9 -18.56 0.72 0.74
N SER A 10 -19.55 0.38 -0.07
CA SER A 10 -20.82 -0.20 0.37
C SER A 10 -20.64 -1.60 0.96
N PRO A 11 -21.49 -2.00 1.92
CA PRO A 11 -21.55 -3.39 2.39
C PRO A 11 -21.87 -4.36 1.26
N LEU A 12 -21.26 -5.55 1.29
CA LEU A 12 -21.44 -6.60 0.32
C LEU A 12 -22.10 -7.82 0.97
N ALA A 13 -23.23 -8.27 0.40
CA ALA A 13 -23.93 -9.47 0.81
C ALA A 13 -24.77 -10.02 -0.36
N ALA A 14 -25.08 -11.31 -0.35
CA ALA A 14 -25.90 -11.94 -1.37
C ALA A 14 -27.30 -11.29 -1.43
N GLY A 15 -27.81 -11.07 -2.65
CA GLY A 15 -29.11 -10.45 -2.90
C GLY A 15 -29.15 -8.93 -2.77
N VAL A 16 -28.06 -8.29 -2.36
CA VAL A 16 -27.97 -6.82 -2.30
C VAL A 16 -27.79 -6.27 -3.71
N THR A 17 -28.44 -5.13 -3.97
CA THR A 17 -28.27 -4.37 -5.20
C THR A 17 -27.43 -3.12 -4.92
N LEU A 18 -26.34 -2.97 -5.64
CA LEU A 18 -25.42 -1.85 -5.52
C LEU A 18 -25.55 -0.92 -6.72
N ARG A 19 -25.68 0.38 -6.46
CA ARG A 19 -25.61 1.41 -7.49
C ARG A 19 -24.21 2.01 -7.53
N LEU A 20 -23.64 2.06 -8.73
CA LEU A 20 -22.40 2.78 -9.03
C LEU A 20 -22.70 4.06 -9.79
N ASP A 21 -21.85 5.07 -9.64
CA ASP A 21 -21.87 6.33 -10.37
C ASP A 21 -20.47 6.76 -10.78
N GLY A 22 -20.37 7.90 -11.45
CA GLY A 22 -19.11 8.60 -11.76
C GLY A 22 -18.06 7.74 -12.50
N PRO A 23 -16.80 7.75 -12.03
CA PRO A 23 -15.69 7.12 -12.73
C PRO A 23 -15.85 5.61 -12.93
N GLN A 24 -16.45 4.89 -11.99
CA GLN A 24 -16.64 3.43 -12.10
C GLN A 24 -17.62 3.04 -13.21
N VAL A 25 -18.66 3.84 -13.44
CA VAL A 25 -19.59 3.64 -14.56
C VAL A 25 -18.90 3.87 -15.90
N HIS A 26 -18.11 4.97 -15.99
CA HIS A 26 -17.30 5.24 -17.18
C HIS A 26 -16.31 4.10 -17.46
N TYR A 27 -15.64 3.61 -16.41
CA TYR A 27 -14.69 2.49 -16.53
C TYR A 27 -15.39 1.22 -17.07
N LEU A 28 -16.51 0.81 -16.47
CA LEU A 28 -17.26 -0.38 -16.90
C LEU A 28 -17.79 -0.23 -18.34
N GLY A 29 -18.47 0.86 -18.63
CA GLY A 29 -19.19 1.03 -19.90
C GLY A 29 -18.30 1.43 -21.07
N THR A 30 -17.35 2.37 -20.84
CA THR A 30 -16.55 2.99 -21.92
C THR A 30 -15.21 2.30 -22.09
N VAL A 31 -14.48 2.11 -20.99
CA VAL A 31 -13.12 1.54 -21.05
C VAL A 31 -13.19 0.04 -21.26
N MET A 32 -13.94 -0.67 -20.38
CA MET A 32 -14.02 -2.12 -20.40
C MET A 32 -15.16 -2.67 -21.28
N ARG A 33 -16.01 -1.78 -21.79
CA ARG A 33 -17.12 -2.09 -22.72
C ARG A 33 -17.99 -3.25 -22.25
N ARG A 34 -18.34 -3.21 -20.97
CA ARG A 34 -19.21 -4.22 -20.36
C ARG A 34 -20.68 -4.00 -20.73
N ALA A 35 -21.43 -5.07 -20.78
CA ALA A 35 -22.84 -5.08 -21.06
C ALA A 35 -23.65 -5.64 -19.88
N VAL A 36 -24.94 -5.37 -19.85
CA VAL A 36 -25.88 -6.00 -18.92
C VAL A 36 -25.75 -7.52 -19.01
N GLY A 37 -25.63 -8.18 -17.87
CA GLY A 37 -25.36 -9.60 -17.75
C GLY A 37 -23.90 -9.96 -17.48
N ASP A 38 -22.93 -9.05 -17.70
CA ASP A 38 -21.52 -9.32 -17.43
C ASP A 38 -21.23 -9.42 -15.93
N ALA A 39 -20.29 -10.31 -15.57
CA ALA A 39 -19.84 -10.48 -14.21
C ALA A 39 -18.74 -9.47 -13.85
N VAL A 40 -18.80 -8.97 -12.61
CA VAL A 40 -17.82 -8.09 -11.98
C VAL A 40 -17.52 -8.62 -10.58
N LEU A 41 -16.28 -8.61 -10.14
CA LEU A 41 -15.92 -8.88 -8.76
C LEU A 41 -15.90 -7.57 -7.96
N LEU A 42 -16.47 -7.59 -6.77
CA LEU A 42 -16.53 -6.46 -5.85
C LEU A 42 -15.82 -6.81 -4.55
N PHE A 43 -15.07 -5.88 -3.98
CA PHE A 43 -14.46 -6.03 -2.66
C PHE A 43 -14.44 -4.69 -1.92
N ASN A 44 -14.37 -4.73 -0.57
CA ASN A 44 -14.44 -3.52 0.26
C ASN A 44 -13.52 -3.54 1.49
N GLY A 45 -12.62 -4.52 1.61
CA GLY A 45 -11.71 -4.65 2.74
C GLY A 45 -12.33 -5.24 4.02
N ARG A 46 -13.61 -5.68 3.97
CA ARG A 46 -14.34 -6.17 5.16
C ARG A 46 -15.12 -7.44 4.90
N ASP A 47 -15.84 -7.47 3.78
CA ASP A 47 -16.85 -8.50 3.51
C ASP A 47 -16.32 -9.59 2.55
N GLY A 48 -15.04 -9.52 2.16
CA GLY A 48 -14.44 -10.39 1.15
C GLY A 48 -14.69 -9.92 -0.27
N GLU A 49 -14.50 -10.83 -1.23
CA GLU A 49 -14.73 -10.57 -2.63
C GLU A 49 -15.99 -11.28 -3.12
N TRP A 50 -16.87 -10.53 -3.74
CA TRP A 50 -18.18 -10.97 -4.16
C TRP A 50 -18.33 -10.93 -5.68
N ARG A 51 -18.92 -11.95 -6.24
CA ARG A 51 -19.37 -11.92 -7.63
C ARG A 51 -20.67 -11.13 -7.72
N ALA A 52 -20.69 -10.17 -8.62
CA ALA A 52 -21.87 -9.39 -8.94
C ALA A 52 -22.13 -9.41 -10.45
N ARG A 53 -23.38 -9.22 -10.84
CA ARG A 53 -23.81 -9.13 -12.23
C ARG A 53 -24.28 -7.74 -12.56
N LEU A 54 -23.87 -7.22 -13.69
CA LEU A 54 -24.32 -5.92 -14.18
C LEU A 54 -25.80 -6.04 -14.60
N ALA A 55 -26.69 -5.55 -13.75
CA ALA A 55 -28.14 -5.62 -13.94
C ALA A 55 -28.67 -4.48 -14.83
N ALA A 56 -28.07 -3.30 -14.75
CA ALA A 56 -28.38 -2.16 -15.59
C ALA A 56 -27.15 -1.30 -15.83
N LEU A 57 -27.06 -0.70 -17.02
CA LEU A 57 -26.02 0.23 -17.40
C LEU A 57 -26.60 1.37 -18.21
N SER A 58 -26.36 2.61 -17.77
CA SER A 58 -26.75 3.85 -18.47
C SER A 58 -25.57 4.82 -18.50
N ARG A 59 -25.73 5.96 -19.14
CA ARG A 59 -24.66 6.96 -19.30
C ARG A 59 -24.08 7.49 -17.99
N GLY A 60 -24.80 7.43 -16.88
CA GLY A 60 -24.36 8.00 -15.61
C GLY A 60 -24.54 7.11 -14.39
N ALA A 61 -25.06 5.90 -14.58
CA ALA A 61 -25.31 4.95 -13.49
C ALA A 61 -25.19 3.49 -13.97
N ALA A 62 -24.69 2.65 -13.08
CA ALA A 62 -24.72 1.21 -13.25
C ALA A 62 -25.33 0.58 -12.00
N THR A 63 -26.04 -0.53 -12.18
CA THR A 63 -26.62 -1.31 -11.09
C THR A 63 -26.02 -2.70 -11.13
N LEU A 64 -25.48 -3.15 -10.01
CA LEU A 64 -24.88 -4.48 -9.82
C LEU A 64 -25.77 -5.28 -8.86
N ALA A 65 -26.16 -6.48 -9.24
CA ALA A 65 -26.78 -7.46 -8.35
C ALA A 65 -25.69 -8.35 -7.76
N ILE A 66 -25.54 -8.35 -6.44
CA ILE A 66 -24.54 -9.15 -5.73
C ILE A 66 -25.07 -10.57 -5.61
N GLU A 67 -24.31 -11.56 -6.13
CA GLU A 67 -24.77 -12.95 -6.25
C GLU A 67 -24.18 -13.83 -5.14
N GLU A 68 -22.88 -14.03 -5.14
CA GLU A 68 -22.21 -15.01 -4.28
C GLU A 68 -20.84 -14.53 -3.77
N LEU A 69 -20.43 -15.04 -2.62
CA LEU A 69 -19.09 -14.84 -2.08
C LEU A 69 -18.08 -15.63 -2.93
N ALA A 70 -17.18 -14.93 -3.59
CA ALA A 70 -16.13 -15.52 -4.41
C ALA A 70 -14.89 -15.88 -3.57
N ARG A 71 -14.52 -15.02 -2.61
CA ARG A 71 -13.42 -15.25 -1.65
C ARG A 71 -13.76 -14.65 -0.29
N PRO A 72 -13.58 -15.37 0.82
CA PRO A 72 -13.76 -14.81 2.15
C PRO A 72 -12.71 -13.71 2.40
N GLN A 73 -13.04 -12.76 3.29
CA GLN A 73 -12.08 -11.76 3.72
C GLN A 73 -10.94 -12.44 4.48
N THR A 74 -9.72 -12.15 4.05
CA THR A 74 -8.49 -12.53 4.75
C THR A 74 -7.73 -11.27 5.10
N PRO A 75 -7.19 -11.14 6.32
CA PRO A 75 -6.35 -10.01 6.67
C PRO A 75 -5.06 -10.04 5.85
N GLY A 76 -4.65 -8.91 5.31
CA GLY A 76 -3.32 -8.72 4.76
C GLY A 76 -2.27 -8.53 5.86
N PRO A 77 -0.98 -8.48 5.51
CA PRO A 77 0.09 -8.23 6.48
C PRO A 77 -0.03 -6.82 7.07
N ASP A 78 0.27 -6.66 8.35
CA ASP A 78 0.35 -5.33 8.97
C ASP A 78 1.74 -4.71 8.74
N LEU A 79 1.99 -4.29 7.50
CA LEU A 79 3.23 -3.71 7.03
C LEU A 79 3.01 -2.24 6.62
N TRP A 80 3.74 -1.32 7.23
CA TRP A 80 3.63 0.10 6.94
C TRP A 80 4.79 0.62 6.09
N LEU A 81 4.54 1.65 5.29
CA LEU A 81 5.57 2.39 4.57
C LEU A 81 5.56 3.86 5.02
N LEU A 82 6.65 4.33 5.61
CA LEU A 82 6.95 5.74 5.81
C LEU A 82 7.63 6.23 4.53
N ALA A 83 6.81 6.74 3.60
CA ALA A 83 7.25 7.17 2.28
C ALA A 83 7.73 8.62 2.33
N PRO A 84 8.95 8.96 1.90
CA PRO A 84 9.33 10.36 1.77
C PRO A 84 8.42 11.05 0.76
N VAL A 85 8.02 12.30 1.03
CA VAL A 85 7.30 13.09 0.03
C VAL A 85 8.26 13.45 -1.09
N LEU A 86 8.05 12.85 -2.25
CA LEU A 86 8.86 12.98 -3.46
C LEU A 86 8.13 13.78 -4.54
N LYS A 87 8.77 13.97 -5.70
CA LYS A 87 8.10 14.46 -6.89
C LYS A 87 6.90 13.58 -7.20
N ARG A 88 5.85 14.19 -7.72
CA ARG A 88 4.53 13.58 -7.92
C ARG A 88 4.59 12.20 -8.57
N GLU A 89 5.22 12.08 -9.73
CA GLU A 89 5.25 10.82 -10.49
C GLU A 89 5.97 9.69 -9.73
N THR A 90 7.07 10.01 -9.06
CA THR A 90 7.84 9.05 -8.24
C THR A 90 7.03 8.57 -7.04
N LEU A 91 6.33 9.50 -6.36
CA LEU A 91 5.50 9.13 -5.21
C LEU A 91 4.26 8.32 -5.63
N GLU A 92 3.60 8.70 -6.74
CA GLU A 92 2.47 7.96 -7.30
C GLU A 92 2.88 6.53 -7.63
N TRP A 93 4.02 6.35 -8.30
CA TRP A 93 4.58 5.04 -8.63
C TRP A 93 4.96 4.23 -7.37
N MET A 94 5.57 4.86 -6.38
CA MET A 94 5.90 4.22 -5.10
C MET A 94 4.65 3.70 -4.38
N VAL A 95 3.57 4.50 -4.34
CA VAL A 95 2.29 4.10 -3.73
C VAL A 95 1.66 2.92 -4.47
N GLU A 96 1.66 2.95 -5.80
CA GLU A 96 1.19 1.82 -6.62
C GLU A 96 1.91 0.53 -6.23
N LYS A 97 3.25 0.54 -6.28
CA LYS A 97 4.06 -0.66 -6.03
C LYS A 97 4.06 -1.07 -4.55
N ALA A 98 4.02 -0.13 -3.62
CA ALA A 98 3.86 -0.46 -2.19
C ALA A 98 2.52 -1.16 -1.93
N THR A 99 1.45 -0.78 -2.64
CA THR A 99 0.18 -1.47 -2.58
C THR A 99 0.28 -2.89 -3.11
N GLU A 100 0.90 -3.10 -4.26
CA GLU A 100 1.15 -4.44 -4.83
C GLU A 100 1.99 -5.33 -3.90
N LEU A 101 2.96 -4.73 -3.19
CA LEU A 101 3.83 -5.42 -2.23
C LEU A 101 3.19 -5.61 -0.84
N GLY A 102 1.91 -5.30 -0.67
CA GLY A 102 1.18 -5.63 0.54
C GLY A 102 1.28 -4.62 1.68
N ALA A 103 1.75 -3.39 1.47
CA ALA A 103 1.67 -2.36 2.50
C ALA A 103 0.21 -2.16 2.93
N SER A 104 -0.06 -2.19 4.25
CA SER A 104 -1.38 -1.96 4.83
C SER A 104 -1.64 -0.48 5.10
N ARG A 105 -0.55 0.30 5.28
CA ARG A 105 -0.62 1.75 5.52
C ARG A 105 0.57 2.45 4.87
N ILE A 106 0.30 3.59 4.24
CA ILE A 106 1.32 4.43 3.64
C ILE A 106 1.23 5.82 4.29
N LEU A 107 2.33 6.24 4.92
CA LEU A 107 2.46 7.49 5.64
C LEU A 107 3.47 8.37 4.89
N PRO A 108 3.01 9.37 4.13
CA PRO A 108 3.92 10.33 3.52
C PRO A 108 4.62 11.16 4.61
N VAL A 109 5.96 11.15 4.62
CA VAL A 109 6.77 11.83 5.64
C VAL A 109 7.62 12.94 5.05
N ILE A 110 7.69 14.06 5.77
CA ILE A 110 8.53 15.22 5.45
C ILE A 110 9.76 15.13 6.35
N THR A 111 10.94 15.02 5.73
CA THR A 111 12.25 14.97 6.38
C THR A 111 12.98 16.29 6.23
N ALA A 112 14.11 16.44 6.90
CA ALA A 112 14.93 17.65 6.83
C ALA A 112 15.39 18.01 5.41
N ARG A 113 15.50 17.02 4.51
CA ARG A 113 15.94 17.21 3.11
C ARG A 113 14.85 16.96 2.08
N SER A 114 13.59 16.98 2.49
CA SER A 114 12.46 16.88 1.56
C SER A 114 12.36 18.14 0.71
N ALA A 115 12.51 17.99 -0.61
CA ALA A 115 12.31 19.08 -1.57
C ALA A 115 10.83 19.43 -1.78
N VAL A 116 9.93 18.48 -1.49
CA VAL A 116 8.48 18.60 -1.61
C VAL A 116 7.85 18.32 -0.25
N THR A 117 6.87 19.13 0.15
CA THR A 117 6.21 19.02 1.47
C THR A 117 4.70 18.80 1.36
N ARG A 118 4.16 18.75 0.15
CA ARG A 118 2.72 18.57 -0.09
C ARG A 118 2.50 17.50 -1.14
N THR A 119 1.40 16.79 -1.00
CA THR A 119 0.94 15.82 -2.00
C THR A 119 -0.59 15.81 -2.04
N ASN A 120 -1.15 15.22 -3.06
CA ASN A 120 -2.59 15.03 -3.20
C ASN A 120 -2.97 13.63 -2.69
N THR A 121 -3.31 13.52 -1.40
CA THR A 121 -3.66 12.25 -0.74
C THR A 121 -4.86 11.57 -1.41
N ALA A 122 -5.85 12.32 -1.88
CA ALA A 122 -6.99 11.75 -2.61
C ALA A 122 -6.54 11.07 -3.92
N ARG A 123 -5.59 11.67 -4.64
CA ARG A 123 -5.00 11.06 -5.84
C ARG A 123 -4.21 9.80 -5.50
N LEU A 124 -3.41 9.82 -4.44
CA LEU A 124 -2.66 8.64 -3.97
C LEU A 124 -3.59 7.51 -3.56
N THR A 125 -4.70 7.82 -2.88
CA THR A 125 -5.74 6.84 -2.53
C THR A 125 -6.38 6.21 -3.77
N ALA A 126 -6.64 6.99 -4.82
CA ALA A 126 -7.16 6.46 -6.07
C ALA A 126 -6.18 5.49 -6.73
N ILE A 127 -4.88 5.82 -6.75
CA ILE A 127 -3.82 4.96 -7.28
C ILE A 127 -3.72 3.65 -6.48
N ALA A 128 -3.74 3.73 -5.14
CA ALA A 128 -3.72 2.54 -4.29
C ALA A 128 -4.94 1.65 -4.53
N ARG A 129 -6.12 2.24 -4.75
CA ARG A 129 -7.34 1.51 -5.11
C ARG A 129 -7.19 0.78 -6.45
N GLU A 130 -6.74 1.48 -7.50
CA GLU A 130 -6.48 0.89 -8.81
C GLU A 130 -5.46 -0.26 -8.72
N ALA A 131 -4.37 -0.08 -7.97
CA ALA A 131 -3.37 -1.12 -7.74
C ALA A 131 -3.96 -2.34 -7.01
N ALA A 132 -4.80 -2.13 -5.97
CA ALA A 132 -5.46 -3.21 -5.24
C ALA A 132 -6.44 -4.00 -6.13
N GLU A 133 -7.14 -3.31 -7.04
CA GLU A 133 -8.00 -3.95 -8.03
C GLU A 133 -7.21 -4.87 -8.96
N GLN A 134 -6.01 -4.46 -9.38
CA GLN A 134 -5.16 -5.22 -10.31
C GLN A 134 -4.42 -6.38 -9.63
N CYS A 135 -3.84 -6.16 -8.45
CA CYS A 135 -3.03 -7.17 -7.75
C CYS A 135 -3.84 -8.17 -6.92
N ARG A 136 -5.17 -8.13 -7.00
CA ARG A 136 -6.10 -9.05 -6.33
C ARG A 136 -6.12 -8.98 -4.81
N ARG A 137 -5.69 -7.89 -4.21
CA ARG A 137 -5.90 -7.64 -2.78
C ARG A 137 -7.39 -7.53 -2.48
N LEU A 138 -7.75 -7.87 -1.23
CA LEU A 138 -9.11 -7.72 -0.70
C LEU A 138 -9.31 -6.41 0.06
N ASP A 139 -8.24 -5.63 0.24
CA ASP A 139 -8.21 -4.35 0.94
C ASP A 139 -7.40 -3.31 0.14
N VAL A 140 -7.55 -2.05 0.52
CA VAL A 140 -6.77 -0.92 0.02
C VAL A 140 -5.96 -0.35 1.18
N PRO A 141 -4.66 -0.08 1.02
CA PRO A 141 -3.87 0.48 2.11
C PRO A 141 -4.42 1.83 2.56
N ALA A 142 -4.34 2.10 3.86
CA ALA A 142 -4.71 3.40 4.41
C ALA A 142 -3.64 4.45 4.03
N LEU A 143 -4.05 5.49 3.27
CA LEU A 143 -3.21 6.64 2.95
C LEU A 143 -3.41 7.72 4.01
N CYS A 144 -2.31 8.20 4.60
CA CYS A 144 -2.32 9.28 5.58
C CYS A 144 -1.94 10.62 4.94
N GLU A 145 -2.33 11.72 5.55
CA GLU A 145 -1.85 13.04 5.16
C GLU A 145 -0.35 13.18 5.45
N PRO A 146 0.41 13.93 4.63
CA PRO A 146 1.82 14.14 4.84
C PRO A 146 2.08 14.91 6.15
N GLN A 147 3.05 14.44 6.93
CA GLN A 147 3.43 15.08 8.18
C GLN A 147 4.94 15.05 8.41
N PRO A 148 5.49 15.97 9.23
CA PRO A 148 6.90 15.93 9.61
C PRO A 148 7.26 14.60 10.26
N LEU A 149 8.38 13.99 9.85
CA LEU A 149 8.86 12.72 10.42
C LEU A 149 9.01 12.81 11.93
N ALA A 150 9.55 13.91 12.46
CA ALA A 150 9.70 14.12 13.88
C ALA A 150 8.37 14.09 14.65
N THR A 151 7.30 14.68 14.07
CA THR A 151 5.95 14.65 14.67
C THR A 151 5.40 13.23 14.70
N LEU A 152 5.56 12.48 13.62
CA LEU A 152 5.15 11.09 13.56
C LEU A 152 5.87 10.24 14.61
N LEU A 153 7.19 10.39 14.72
CA LEU A 153 8.01 9.61 15.66
C LEU A 153 7.72 9.93 17.13
N ALA A 154 7.34 11.17 17.45
CA ALA A 154 6.95 11.56 18.81
C ALA A 154 5.68 10.84 19.31
N ALA A 155 4.81 10.40 18.39
CA ALA A 155 3.59 9.66 18.68
C ALA A 155 3.68 8.17 18.27
N TRP A 156 4.89 7.66 18.03
CA TRP A 156 5.08 6.30 17.50
C TRP A 156 4.80 5.23 18.56
N ALA A 157 4.08 4.20 18.14
CA ALA A 157 3.83 3.01 18.96
C ALA A 157 5.10 2.12 18.97
N PRO A 158 5.78 1.96 20.12
CA PRO A 158 7.09 1.28 20.18
C PRO A 158 7.04 -0.21 19.85
N GLU A 159 5.85 -0.81 19.82
CA GLU A 159 5.63 -2.21 19.43
C GLU A 159 5.87 -2.45 17.93
N ARG A 160 5.82 -1.38 17.11
CA ARG A 160 6.11 -1.44 15.68
C ARG A 160 7.55 -1.00 15.45
N LEU A 161 8.36 -1.91 14.94
CA LEU A 161 9.73 -1.59 14.55
C LEU A 161 9.76 -0.81 13.23
N ILE A 162 10.60 0.21 13.19
CA ILE A 162 10.96 0.91 11.96
C ILE A 162 12.23 0.27 11.40
N LEU A 163 12.16 -0.26 10.20
CA LEU A 163 13.31 -0.66 9.41
C LEU A 163 13.76 0.52 8.56
N LEU A 164 14.84 1.15 8.98
CA LEU A 164 15.45 2.30 8.31
C LEU A 164 16.41 1.79 7.23
N ALA A 165 16.11 2.06 5.96
CA ALA A 165 17.04 1.83 4.86
C ALA A 165 18.19 2.83 4.94
N ASP A 166 19.37 2.35 5.31
CA ASP A 166 20.55 3.16 5.58
C ASP A 166 21.58 3.00 4.47
N GLU A 167 21.89 4.11 3.80
CA GLU A 167 22.85 4.16 2.69
C GLU A 167 24.30 4.45 3.13
N SER A 168 24.55 4.66 4.44
CA SER A 168 25.90 4.99 4.93
C SER A 168 26.94 3.89 4.73
N GLY A 169 26.50 2.65 4.56
CA GLY A 169 27.36 1.48 4.50
C GLY A 169 27.83 0.94 5.86
N GLU A 170 27.41 1.57 6.96
CA GLU A 170 27.80 1.20 8.33
C GLU A 170 26.81 0.22 8.99
N SER A 171 25.61 0.11 8.45
CA SER A 171 24.54 -0.72 9.01
C SER A 171 24.69 -2.19 8.58
N PRO A 172 24.24 -3.15 9.42
CA PRO A 172 24.25 -4.55 9.08
C PRO A 172 23.28 -4.84 7.91
N PRO A 173 23.48 -5.96 7.19
CA PRO A 173 22.57 -6.38 6.12
C PRO A 173 21.13 -6.53 6.62
N ILE A 174 20.17 -6.14 5.82
CA ILE A 174 18.74 -6.17 6.16
C ILE A 174 18.26 -7.57 6.63
N ALA A 175 18.73 -8.63 5.99
CA ALA A 175 18.37 -10.00 6.38
C ALA A 175 18.81 -10.32 7.81
N THR A 176 19.99 -9.87 8.23
CA THR A 176 20.49 -10.03 9.59
C THR A 176 19.64 -9.28 10.59
N VAL A 177 19.26 -8.02 10.25
CA VAL A 177 18.42 -7.18 11.12
C VAL A 177 17.05 -7.79 11.34
N ILE A 178 16.41 -8.29 10.28
CA ILE A 178 15.10 -8.92 10.37
C ILE A 178 15.16 -10.24 11.16
N ALA A 179 16.17 -11.07 10.90
CA ALA A 179 16.32 -12.37 11.57
C ALA A 179 16.53 -12.27 13.10
N THR A 180 17.09 -11.14 13.57
CA THR A 180 17.32 -10.90 15.01
C THR A 180 16.14 -10.24 15.74
N ALA A 181 15.12 -9.80 15.00
CA ALA A 181 13.97 -9.13 15.59
C ALA A 181 12.93 -10.14 16.05
N THR A 182 12.44 -9.94 17.26
CA THR A 182 11.36 -10.75 17.87
C THR A 182 9.96 -10.22 17.59
N HIS A 183 9.86 -9.13 16.84
CA HIS A 183 8.62 -8.41 16.56
C HIS A 183 8.04 -8.82 15.21
N SER A 184 6.72 -8.78 15.12
CA SER A 184 5.96 -9.05 13.90
C SER A 184 5.42 -7.80 13.20
N LEU A 185 5.44 -6.63 13.86
CA LEU A 185 4.93 -5.38 13.30
C LEU A 185 6.07 -4.54 12.75
N TRP A 186 6.03 -4.26 11.44
CA TRP A 186 7.08 -3.54 10.77
C TRP A 186 6.59 -2.29 10.05
N ALA A 187 7.47 -1.29 9.98
CA ALA A 187 7.34 -0.14 9.11
C ALA A 187 8.66 0.06 8.36
N ALA A 188 8.62 0.16 7.05
CA ALA A 188 9.76 0.54 6.22
C ALA A 188 9.90 2.07 6.25
N LEU A 189 11.10 2.60 6.50
CA LEU A 189 11.42 4.02 6.39
C LEU A 189 12.57 4.21 5.40
N VAL A 190 12.35 5.04 4.40
CA VAL A 190 13.35 5.38 3.39
C VAL A 190 13.53 6.89 3.32
N GLY A 191 14.74 7.33 3.01
CA GLY A 191 15.05 8.75 2.82
C GLY A 191 14.59 9.29 1.46
N PRO A 192 14.45 10.62 1.30
CA PRO A 192 14.26 11.27 0.00
C PRO A 192 15.53 11.18 -0.84
N GLU A 193 15.51 11.73 -2.06
CA GLU A 193 16.66 11.72 -2.99
C GLU A 193 17.93 12.37 -2.37
N GLY A 194 17.79 13.31 -1.45
CA GLY A 194 18.90 13.94 -0.71
C GLY A 194 19.35 13.17 0.54
N GLY A 195 18.78 11.99 0.79
CA GLY A 195 19.00 11.21 2.02
C GLY A 195 18.46 11.88 3.28
N PHE A 196 18.82 11.36 4.44
CA PHE A 196 18.54 12.02 5.72
C PHE A 196 19.61 13.06 6.07
N GLY A 197 19.24 14.10 6.82
CA GLY A 197 20.24 14.97 7.46
C GLY A 197 21.08 14.20 8.49
N SER A 198 22.34 14.54 8.69
CA SER A 198 23.20 13.83 9.65
C SER A 198 22.59 13.75 11.06
N THR A 199 22.13 14.88 11.58
CA THR A 199 21.46 14.96 12.89
C THR A 199 20.18 14.14 12.93
N GLU A 200 19.40 14.12 11.84
CA GLU A 200 18.18 13.35 11.71
C GLU A 200 18.46 11.85 11.70
N LEU A 201 19.47 11.43 10.92
CA LEU A 201 19.90 10.04 10.86
C LEU A 201 20.43 9.52 12.20
N ASP A 202 21.27 10.33 12.88
CA ASP A 202 21.79 10.00 14.20
C ASP A 202 20.67 9.92 15.25
N GLY A 203 19.65 10.77 15.14
CA GLY A 203 18.45 10.70 15.96
C GLY A 203 17.66 9.41 15.73
N LEU A 204 17.43 9.06 14.47
CA LEU A 204 16.72 7.83 14.09
C LEU A 204 17.43 6.58 14.62
N ARG A 205 18.74 6.48 14.47
CA ARG A 205 19.54 5.33 14.94
C ARG A 205 19.48 5.13 16.46
N LYS A 206 19.22 6.18 17.24
CA LYS A 206 19.11 6.13 18.71
C LYS A 206 17.74 5.71 19.22
N LEU A 207 16.71 5.67 18.35
CA LEU A 207 15.37 5.29 18.77
C LEU A 207 15.31 3.78 19.06
N PRO A 208 14.76 3.35 20.19
CA PRO A 208 14.73 1.95 20.59
C PRO A 208 13.90 1.06 19.66
N PHE A 209 12.97 1.64 18.91
CA PHE A 209 12.11 0.98 17.92
C PHE A 209 12.61 1.14 16.48
N CYS A 210 13.78 1.75 16.25
CA CYS A 210 14.38 1.88 14.93
C CYS A 210 15.54 0.90 14.76
N ARG A 211 15.59 0.28 13.60
CA ARG A 211 16.65 -0.65 13.19
C ARG A 211 17.18 -0.21 11.84
N ALA A 212 18.39 0.31 11.81
CA ALA A 212 19.07 0.66 10.58
C ALA A 212 19.62 -0.59 9.88
N ALA A 213 19.44 -0.66 8.57
CA ALA A 213 19.81 -1.81 7.76
C ALA A 213 20.32 -1.38 6.38
N ALA A 214 21.39 -2.04 5.90
CA ALA A 214 21.92 -1.86 4.56
C ALA A 214 21.16 -2.74 3.54
N LEU A 215 20.84 -2.16 2.38
CA LEU A 215 20.21 -2.81 1.24
C LEU A 215 21.21 -3.33 0.18
N GLY A 216 22.46 -3.46 0.55
CA GLY A 216 23.54 -3.91 -0.33
C GLY A 216 24.54 -2.80 -0.67
N PRO A 217 25.50 -3.08 -1.57
CA PRO A 217 26.66 -2.19 -1.79
C PRO A 217 26.39 -1.00 -2.72
N ARG A 218 25.18 -0.86 -3.24
CA ARG A 218 24.82 0.23 -4.16
C ARG A 218 23.87 1.20 -3.50
N ILE A 219 24.03 2.48 -3.78
CA ILE A 219 23.05 3.51 -3.41
C ILE A 219 21.82 3.34 -4.29
N LEU A 220 20.67 3.10 -3.70
CA LEU A 220 19.40 2.96 -4.36
C LEU A 220 18.67 4.31 -4.37
N ARG A 221 17.87 4.56 -5.40
CA ARG A 221 16.91 5.66 -5.35
C ARG A 221 15.84 5.38 -4.31
N ALA A 222 15.20 6.43 -3.79
CA ALA A 222 14.20 6.33 -2.73
C ALA A 222 13.09 5.31 -3.04
N GLU A 223 12.54 5.36 -4.24
CA GLU A 223 11.52 4.43 -4.71
C GLU A 223 12.03 2.97 -4.78
N THR A 224 13.26 2.78 -5.26
CA THR A 224 13.89 1.45 -5.31
C THR A 224 14.16 0.92 -3.92
N ALA A 225 14.66 1.77 -3.02
CA ALA A 225 14.91 1.40 -1.63
C ALA A 225 13.62 1.00 -0.91
N ALA A 226 12.52 1.76 -1.12
CA ALA A 226 11.21 1.43 -0.57
C ALA A 226 10.73 0.05 -1.01
N LEU A 227 10.77 -0.25 -2.30
CA LEU A 227 10.32 -1.53 -2.84
C LEU A 227 11.20 -2.69 -2.38
N ALA A 228 12.52 -2.51 -2.39
CA ALA A 228 13.46 -3.52 -1.90
C ALA A 228 13.21 -3.83 -0.41
N THR A 229 13.00 -2.79 0.41
CA THR A 229 12.71 -2.96 1.83
C THR A 229 11.39 -3.69 2.06
N LEU A 230 10.31 -3.29 1.36
CA LEU A 230 9.02 -3.96 1.47
C LEU A 230 9.09 -5.41 1.01
N ALA A 231 9.72 -5.70 -0.14
CA ALA A 231 9.85 -7.05 -0.66
C ALA A 231 10.65 -7.97 0.30
N LEU A 232 11.74 -7.45 0.88
CA LEU A 232 12.54 -8.21 1.84
C LEU A 232 11.79 -8.42 3.16
N LEU A 233 11.02 -7.43 3.64
CA LEU A 233 10.15 -7.61 4.81
C LEU A 233 9.08 -8.66 4.54
N GLN A 234 8.44 -8.66 3.37
CA GLN A 234 7.46 -9.69 3.00
C GLN A 234 8.10 -11.08 2.93
N ALA A 235 9.26 -11.19 2.30
CA ALA A 235 9.94 -12.48 2.14
C ALA A 235 10.50 -13.04 3.45
N LEU A 236 10.94 -12.20 4.39
CA LEU A 236 11.64 -12.62 5.59
C LEU A 236 10.78 -12.59 6.86
N ALA A 237 9.72 -11.78 6.89
CA ALA A 237 8.88 -11.57 8.06
C ALA A 237 7.38 -11.41 7.74
N GLY A 238 6.98 -11.34 6.48
CA GLY A 238 5.61 -11.14 6.02
C GLY A 238 4.95 -12.39 5.46
N ASP A 239 3.90 -12.19 4.66
CA ASP A 239 3.01 -13.21 4.13
C ASP A 239 3.60 -14.06 2.98
N TRP A 240 4.74 -13.65 2.39
CA TRP A 240 5.40 -14.47 1.38
C TRP A 240 6.08 -15.74 1.94
N ARG A 241 6.25 -15.80 3.26
CA ARG A 241 6.84 -16.97 3.93
C ARG A 241 5.93 -18.20 3.90
N ASP A 242 4.62 -17.96 3.97
CA ASP A 242 3.61 -19.01 4.17
C ASP A 242 2.79 -19.27 2.88
N HIS A 243 3.23 -18.72 1.75
CA HIS A 243 2.52 -18.84 0.49
C HIS A 243 2.71 -20.23 -0.11
N HIS A 244 1.83 -21.16 0.25
CA HIS A 244 1.54 -22.30 -0.59
C HIS A 244 0.59 -21.82 -1.70
N VAL A 245 1.09 -21.78 -2.93
CA VAL A 245 0.26 -21.57 -4.13
C VAL A 245 -0.78 -22.69 -4.14
N ALA A 246 -2.04 -22.33 -3.87
CA ALA A 246 -3.19 -23.22 -4.03
C ALA A 246 -3.62 -23.26 -5.48
#